data_94c76fc1dc68499a3fe997385d020fc5
#
_entry.id   94c76fc1dc68499a3fe997385d020fc5
#
_cell.length_a   1.000
_cell.length_b   1.000
_cell.length_c   1.000
_cell.angle_alpha   90.00
_cell.angle_beta   90.00
_cell.angle_gamma   90.00
#
_symmetry.space_group_name_H-M   'P 1'
#
loop_
_entity.id
_entity.type
_entity.pdbx_description
1 polymer ?
#
loop_
_entity_poly.entity_id
_entity_poly.type
_entity_poly.pdbx_seq_one_letter_code
_entity_poly.pdbx_strand_id
1 'polypeptide(L)'
;MTYADSVNIPEWIFDVHGFWAEKKISDNEFSNALTYLENYNIIELILHRDYDVKTNFLLSILSNQNVEQYTSCSDDWYVTGYFVPVEADYSGKIVSIFVNNETREFKEDFVDAIKIEGWGRTLSNDYLGWYDNSFHINDMPVDMDGSQLEVGKIAVDNSLIDHDAKLIIPTLPEPWKNIVFLSSDEGTSIIGKHIDLFTGEGKLAENETFRITSYDNKVCE
;
A
#
# COMPACT_ATOMS: atom_id res chain seq x y z
N MET A 1 25.84 -14.94 18.24
CA MET A 1 24.58 -14.48 17.64
C MET A 1 24.18 -13.25 18.43
N THR A 2 24.41 -12.08 17.87
CA THR A 2 24.03 -10.80 18.48
C THR A 2 22.58 -10.53 18.13
N TYR A 3 21.75 -10.36 19.15
CA TYR A 3 20.39 -9.88 19.00
C TYR A 3 20.43 -8.55 18.25
N ALA A 4 19.63 -8.45 17.16
CA ALA A 4 19.35 -7.17 16.55
C ALA A 4 18.57 -6.37 17.60
N ASP A 5 19.16 -5.28 18.09
CA ASP A 5 18.46 -4.33 18.93
C ASP A 5 17.24 -3.82 18.13
N SER A 6 16.06 -3.92 18.73
CA SER A 6 14.85 -3.33 18.17
C SER A 6 15.12 -1.84 17.93
N VAL A 7 15.07 -1.42 16.69
CA VAL A 7 15.22 0.00 16.32
C VAL A 7 14.08 0.76 17.00
N ASN A 8 14.45 1.52 18.04
CA ASN A 8 13.49 2.32 18.79
C ASN A 8 13.24 3.60 17.99
N ILE A 9 12.21 3.57 17.14
CA ILE A 9 11.82 4.74 16.34
C ILE A 9 11.37 5.84 17.31
N PRO A 10 12.03 7.01 17.33
CA PRO A 10 11.65 8.09 18.24
C PRO A 10 10.20 8.54 18.00
N GLU A 11 9.45 8.76 19.07
CA GLU A 11 8.03 9.10 19.05
C GLU A 11 7.72 10.33 18.17
N TRP A 12 8.62 11.30 18.11
CA TRP A 12 8.46 12.50 17.28
C TRP A 12 8.42 12.23 15.77
N ILE A 13 8.88 11.07 15.29
CA ILE A 13 8.81 10.70 13.87
C ILE A 13 7.37 10.49 13.44
N PHE A 14 6.54 9.94 14.32
CA PHE A 14 5.11 9.78 14.05
C PHE A 14 4.42 11.14 13.92
N ASP A 15 4.87 12.16 14.69
CA ASP A 15 4.38 13.53 14.54
C ASP A 15 4.79 14.13 13.19
N VAL A 16 6.05 13.92 12.78
CA VAL A 16 6.56 14.40 11.48
C VAL A 16 5.82 13.73 10.31
N HIS A 17 5.57 12.43 10.41
CA HIS A 17 4.74 11.70 9.43
C HIS A 17 3.32 12.27 9.40
N GLY A 18 2.69 12.51 10.55
CA GLY A 18 1.38 13.13 10.65
C GLY A 18 1.33 14.51 10.00
N PHE A 19 2.33 15.38 10.24
CA PHE A 19 2.41 16.69 9.61
C PHE A 19 2.61 16.62 8.10
N TRP A 20 3.34 15.64 7.63
CA TRP A 20 3.51 15.42 6.20
C TRP A 20 2.23 14.89 5.55
N ALA A 21 1.57 13.88 6.12
CA ALA A 21 0.28 13.35 5.67
C ALA A 21 -0.81 14.44 5.60
N GLU A 22 -0.80 15.37 6.58
CA GLU A 22 -1.69 16.52 6.61
C GLU A 22 -1.24 17.69 5.69
N LYS A 23 -0.19 17.48 4.86
CA LYS A 23 0.41 18.51 3.97
C LYS A 23 0.89 19.77 4.72
N LYS A 24 1.20 19.67 6.01
CA LYS A 24 1.77 20.75 6.82
C LYS A 24 3.27 20.95 6.61
N ILE A 25 3.95 19.89 6.13
CA ILE A 25 5.34 19.94 5.67
C ILE A 25 5.41 19.36 4.26
N SER A 26 6.41 19.79 3.50
CA SER A 26 6.67 19.35 2.13
C SER A 26 7.38 17.98 2.10
N ASP A 27 7.37 17.31 0.94
CA ASP A 27 8.12 16.08 0.70
C ASP A 27 9.63 16.25 0.96
N ASN A 28 10.19 17.44 0.65
CA ASN A 28 11.58 17.76 0.92
C ASN A 28 11.88 17.86 2.42
N GLU A 29 11.01 18.49 3.20
CA GLU A 29 11.18 18.59 4.66
C GLU A 29 11.07 17.22 5.31
N PHE A 30 10.12 16.41 4.86
CA PHE A 30 9.97 15.04 5.30
C PHE A 30 11.19 14.17 4.91
N SER A 31 11.65 14.26 3.66
CA SER A 31 12.86 13.56 3.18
C SER A 31 14.12 13.97 3.97
N ASN A 32 14.25 15.25 4.32
CA ASN A 32 15.36 15.72 5.15
C ASN A 32 15.31 15.14 6.57
N ALA A 33 14.11 14.99 7.15
CA ALA A 33 13.95 14.34 8.45
C ALA A 33 14.37 12.86 8.40
N LEU A 34 13.99 12.14 7.36
CA LEU A 34 14.41 10.74 7.15
C LEU A 34 15.92 10.60 6.94
N THR A 35 16.51 11.48 6.14
CA THR A 35 17.98 11.53 5.93
C THR A 35 18.73 11.83 7.23
N TYR A 36 18.20 12.69 8.09
CA TYR A 36 18.76 12.91 9.42
C TYR A 36 18.78 11.63 10.24
N LEU A 37 17.67 10.89 10.27
CA LEU A 37 17.56 9.64 11.03
C LEU A 37 18.51 8.55 10.53
N GLU A 38 18.68 8.45 9.20
CA GLU A 38 19.62 7.53 8.57
C GLU A 38 21.08 7.90 8.92
N ASN A 39 21.45 9.18 8.79
CA ASN A 39 22.80 9.65 9.09
C ASN A 39 23.22 9.45 10.55
N TYR A 40 22.27 9.41 11.46
CA TYR A 40 22.51 9.16 12.87
C TYR A 40 22.27 7.71 13.30
N ASN A 41 22.05 6.79 12.30
CA ASN A 41 21.74 5.37 12.53
C ASN A 41 20.56 5.13 13.49
N ILE A 42 19.58 6.04 13.48
CA ILE A 42 18.36 5.92 14.29
C ILE A 42 17.37 4.99 13.60
N ILE A 43 17.34 5.01 12.26
CA ILE A 43 16.60 4.07 11.43
C ILE A 43 17.51 3.57 10.31
N GLU A 44 17.33 2.32 9.90
CA GLU A 44 17.88 1.80 8.65
C GLU A 44 16.77 1.89 7.61
N LEU A 45 16.88 2.87 6.72
CA LEU A 45 15.95 2.98 5.60
C LEU A 45 16.26 1.85 4.62
N ILE A 46 15.33 0.94 4.44
CA ILE A 46 15.37 -0.02 3.32
C ILE A 46 14.98 0.77 2.07
N LEU A 47 15.93 1.56 1.55
CA LEU A 47 15.72 2.34 0.34
C LEU A 47 15.72 1.40 -0.87
N HIS A 48 14.57 0.97 -1.27
CA HIS A 48 14.37 0.54 -2.65
C HIS A 48 14.45 1.78 -3.52
N ARG A 49 15.49 1.92 -4.31
CA ARG A 49 15.81 3.11 -5.13
C ARG A 49 14.67 3.58 -6.01
N ASP A 50 13.67 2.74 -6.17
CA ASP A 50 12.60 2.85 -7.14
C ASP A 50 11.25 3.25 -6.51
N TYR A 51 11.09 3.23 -5.19
CA TYR A 51 9.89 3.71 -4.52
C TYR A 51 9.95 5.20 -4.19
N ASP A 52 8.78 5.85 -4.17
CA ASP A 52 8.66 7.19 -3.61
C ASP A 52 9.01 7.22 -2.10
N VAL A 53 9.26 8.42 -1.58
CA VAL A 53 9.71 8.60 -0.19
C VAL A 53 8.69 8.05 0.82
N LYS A 54 7.39 8.18 0.53
CA LYS A 54 6.32 7.71 1.41
C LYS A 54 6.33 6.19 1.53
N THR A 55 6.36 5.50 0.40
CA THR A 55 6.37 4.03 0.34
C THR A 55 7.62 3.46 1.03
N ASN A 56 8.80 4.03 0.76
CA ASN A 56 10.04 3.63 1.44
C ASN A 56 9.95 3.80 2.96
N PHE A 57 9.39 4.92 3.42
CA PHE A 57 9.24 5.19 4.85
C PHE A 57 8.28 4.18 5.51
N LEU A 58 7.11 3.93 4.90
CA LEU A 58 6.16 2.95 5.40
C LEU A 58 6.75 1.55 5.46
N LEU A 59 7.44 1.12 4.41
CA LEU A 59 8.13 -0.17 4.38
C LEU A 59 9.17 -0.28 5.49
N SER A 60 9.93 0.79 5.76
CA SER A 60 10.95 0.80 6.83
C SER A 60 10.33 0.68 8.22
N ILE A 61 9.21 1.37 8.47
CA ILE A 61 8.50 1.28 9.76
C ILE A 61 7.88 -0.12 9.92
N LEU A 62 7.17 -0.58 8.91
CA LEU A 62 6.43 -1.84 8.97
C LEU A 62 7.37 -3.04 9.08
N SER A 63 8.53 -3.02 8.42
CA SER A 63 9.51 -4.11 8.50
C SER A 63 10.25 -4.20 9.85
N ASN A 64 10.16 -3.18 10.71
CA ASN A 64 10.75 -3.17 12.04
C ASN A 64 9.77 -3.60 13.17
N GLN A 65 8.58 -4.09 12.81
CA GLN A 65 7.62 -4.58 13.80
C GLN A 65 8.05 -5.93 14.39
N ASN A 66 7.63 -6.21 15.62
CA ASN A 66 7.93 -7.49 16.26
C ASN A 66 7.02 -8.58 15.69
N VAL A 67 7.57 -9.42 14.80
CA VAL A 67 6.86 -10.53 14.16
C VAL A 67 6.88 -11.85 14.96
N GLU A 68 7.66 -11.92 16.06
CA GLU A 68 7.80 -13.15 16.85
C GLU A 68 6.51 -13.54 17.61
N GLN A 69 5.58 -12.62 17.77
CA GLN A 69 4.30 -12.87 18.44
C GLN A 69 3.28 -13.62 17.57
N TYR A 70 3.49 -13.67 16.25
CA TYR A 70 2.57 -14.28 15.29
C TYR A 70 2.89 -15.78 15.15
N THR A 71 2.14 -16.62 15.85
CA THR A 71 2.45 -18.04 16.01
C THR A 71 1.35 -18.99 15.51
N SER A 72 0.12 -18.48 15.33
CA SER A 72 -0.99 -19.26 14.77
C SER A 72 -0.92 -19.20 13.25
N CYS A 73 -0.30 -20.18 12.62
CA CYS A 73 -0.05 -20.17 11.17
C CYS A 73 -0.91 -21.17 10.43
N SER A 74 -1.29 -20.81 9.21
CA SER A 74 -1.91 -21.70 8.21
C SER A 74 -1.20 -21.58 6.87
N ASP A 75 -1.19 -22.68 6.12
CA ASP A 75 -0.51 -22.80 4.82
C ASP A 75 -1.53 -22.74 3.66
N ASP A 76 -1.03 -22.85 2.42
CA ASP A 76 -1.80 -22.91 1.18
C ASP A 76 -2.56 -21.62 0.82
N TRP A 77 -1.99 -20.46 1.15
CA TRP A 77 -2.56 -19.17 0.76
C TRP A 77 -2.07 -18.72 -0.62
N TYR A 78 -3.00 -18.22 -1.42
CA TYR A 78 -2.70 -17.47 -2.63
C TYR A 78 -2.54 -16.00 -2.26
N VAL A 79 -1.42 -15.40 -2.65
CA VAL A 79 -1.15 -13.97 -2.44
C VAL A 79 -1.06 -13.30 -3.79
N THR A 80 -1.75 -12.18 -3.94
CA THR A 80 -1.65 -11.25 -5.05
C THR A 80 -1.32 -9.86 -4.55
N GLY A 81 -1.09 -8.94 -5.46
CA GLY A 81 -0.93 -7.54 -5.13
C GLY A 81 -1.76 -6.66 -6.05
N TYR A 82 -2.20 -5.53 -5.54
CA TYR A 82 -2.83 -4.47 -6.29
C TYR A 82 -2.14 -3.13 -6.04
N PHE A 83 -2.36 -2.18 -6.91
CA PHE A 83 -1.69 -0.88 -6.84
C PHE A 83 -2.63 0.24 -7.31
N VAL A 84 -2.25 1.48 -7.09
CA VAL A 84 -2.95 2.64 -7.66
C VAL A 84 -2.26 3.04 -8.97
N PRO A 85 -2.87 2.80 -10.15
CA PRO A 85 -2.42 3.35 -11.41
C PRO A 85 -2.20 4.85 -11.35
N VAL A 86 -1.17 5.35 -12.03
CA VAL A 86 -0.90 6.81 -12.16
C VAL A 86 -1.09 7.20 -13.61
N GLU A 87 -2.00 8.12 -13.90
CA GLU A 87 -2.39 8.47 -15.28
C GLU A 87 -1.20 8.91 -16.15
N ALA A 88 -0.17 9.50 -15.53
CA ALA A 88 1.06 9.89 -16.24
C ALA A 88 1.78 8.71 -16.91
N ASP A 89 1.63 7.49 -16.38
CA ASP A 89 2.29 6.28 -16.88
C ASP A 89 1.56 5.64 -18.09
N TYR A 90 0.41 6.17 -18.47
CA TYR A 90 -0.45 5.69 -19.54
C TYR A 90 -0.36 6.57 -20.78
N SER A 91 -0.76 6.06 -21.95
CA SER A 91 -0.63 6.76 -23.24
C SER A 91 -1.84 6.58 -24.18
N GLY A 92 -2.92 6.01 -23.67
CA GLY A 92 -4.15 5.77 -24.42
C GLY A 92 -4.81 7.05 -24.96
N LYS A 93 -5.77 6.87 -25.87
CA LYS A 93 -6.60 8.00 -26.33
C LYS A 93 -7.40 8.58 -25.17
N ILE A 94 -7.81 9.84 -25.33
CA ILE A 94 -8.62 10.51 -24.32
C ILE A 94 -10.09 10.04 -24.43
N VAL A 95 -10.68 9.72 -23.29
CA VAL A 95 -12.10 9.40 -23.13
C VAL A 95 -12.74 10.31 -22.10
N SER A 96 -14.02 10.59 -22.29
CA SER A 96 -14.81 11.43 -21.39
C SER A 96 -15.56 10.57 -20.40
N ILE A 97 -15.39 10.84 -19.10
CA ILE A 97 -16.06 10.17 -18.00
C ILE A 97 -16.94 11.20 -17.28
N PHE A 98 -18.21 10.84 -17.06
CA PHE A 98 -19.10 11.64 -16.23
C PHE A 98 -18.95 11.24 -14.76
N VAL A 99 -18.51 12.17 -13.94
CA VAL A 99 -18.24 11.95 -12.51
C VAL A 99 -18.51 13.24 -11.73
N ASN A 100 -19.10 13.15 -10.55
CA ASN A 100 -19.42 14.27 -9.68
C ASN A 100 -20.20 15.42 -10.39
N ASN A 101 -21.15 15.07 -11.27
CA ASN A 101 -21.97 15.99 -12.07
C ASN A 101 -21.21 16.82 -13.12
N GLU A 102 -20.00 16.43 -13.47
CA GLU A 102 -19.22 17.06 -14.56
C GLU A 102 -18.62 16.00 -15.48
N THR A 103 -18.25 16.41 -16.68
CA THR A 103 -17.49 15.55 -17.60
C THR A 103 -16.02 15.89 -17.49
N ARG A 104 -15.20 14.88 -17.18
CA ARG A 104 -13.74 14.97 -17.11
C ARG A 104 -13.12 14.03 -18.15
N GLU A 105 -11.92 14.37 -18.59
CA GLU A 105 -11.19 13.65 -19.61
C GLU A 105 -10.00 12.92 -19.01
N PHE A 106 -9.85 11.63 -19.38
CA PHE A 106 -8.78 10.75 -18.90
C PHE A 106 -8.27 9.88 -20.04
N LYS A 107 -7.10 9.28 -19.86
CA LYS A 107 -6.59 8.27 -20.79
C LYS A 107 -7.39 6.97 -20.67
N GLU A 108 -7.80 6.38 -21.78
CA GLU A 108 -8.68 5.18 -21.82
C GLU A 108 -8.04 3.99 -21.10
N ASP A 109 -6.76 3.71 -21.37
CA ASP A 109 -6.00 2.62 -20.76
C ASP A 109 -5.82 2.81 -19.23
N PHE A 110 -5.74 4.05 -18.75
CA PHE A 110 -5.78 4.37 -17.33
C PHE A 110 -7.16 4.08 -16.73
N VAL A 111 -8.23 4.49 -17.40
CA VAL A 111 -9.62 4.23 -16.95
C VAL A 111 -9.90 2.73 -16.88
N ASP A 112 -9.38 1.96 -17.83
CA ASP A 112 -9.53 0.50 -17.83
C ASP A 112 -8.74 -0.16 -16.69
N ALA A 113 -7.55 0.35 -16.37
CA ALA A 113 -6.78 -0.09 -15.22
C ALA A 113 -7.53 0.17 -13.90
N ILE A 114 -8.14 1.35 -13.72
CA ILE A 114 -8.92 1.69 -12.52
C ILE A 114 -10.07 0.72 -12.28
N LYS A 115 -10.72 0.25 -13.33
CA LYS A 115 -11.82 -0.74 -13.19
C LYS A 115 -11.37 -2.08 -12.63
N ILE A 116 -10.07 -2.38 -12.72
CA ILE A 116 -9.44 -3.59 -12.18
C ILE A 116 -8.91 -3.32 -10.77
N GLU A 117 -8.17 -2.22 -10.62
CA GLU A 117 -7.41 -1.89 -9.40
C GLU A 117 -8.22 -1.09 -8.36
N GLY A 118 -9.42 -0.60 -8.73
CA GLY A 118 -10.30 0.17 -7.86
C GLY A 118 -10.04 1.67 -7.85
N TRP A 119 -8.79 2.12 -7.77
CA TRP A 119 -8.39 3.52 -7.72
C TRP A 119 -7.30 3.85 -8.73
N GLY A 120 -7.21 5.13 -9.14
CA GLY A 120 -6.12 5.64 -9.95
C GLY A 120 -5.87 7.12 -9.69
N ARG A 121 -4.59 7.54 -9.63
CA ARG A 121 -4.20 8.95 -9.44
C ARG A 121 -4.16 9.66 -10.79
N THR A 122 -4.94 10.75 -10.90
CA THR A 122 -5.08 11.54 -12.12
C THR A 122 -3.91 12.51 -12.34
N LEU A 123 -3.84 13.13 -13.52
CA LEU A 123 -2.87 14.20 -13.79
C LEU A 123 -3.10 15.43 -12.92
N SER A 124 -4.29 15.60 -12.35
CA SER A 124 -4.63 16.70 -11.42
C SER A 124 -4.27 16.39 -9.97
N ASN A 125 -3.71 15.19 -9.69
CA ASN A 125 -3.37 14.66 -8.37
C ASN A 125 -4.58 14.41 -7.44
N ASP A 126 -5.79 14.38 -7.96
CA ASP A 126 -6.93 13.74 -7.32
C ASP A 126 -6.99 12.25 -7.71
N TYR A 127 -7.90 11.50 -7.13
CA TYR A 127 -8.03 10.07 -7.38
C TYR A 127 -9.39 9.75 -8.00
N LEU A 128 -9.35 9.03 -9.12
CA LEU A 128 -10.53 8.46 -9.76
C LEU A 128 -10.72 7.04 -9.25
N GLY A 129 -11.85 6.78 -8.61
CA GLY A 129 -12.22 5.47 -8.07
C GLY A 129 -13.30 4.80 -8.91
N TRP A 130 -13.32 3.46 -8.91
CA TRP A 130 -14.38 2.64 -9.51
C TRP A 130 -14.95 1.68 -8.48
N TYR A 131 -16.11 2.02 -7.95
CA TYR A 131 -16.88 1.16 -7.04
C TYR A 131 -18.38 1.42 -7.23
N ASP A 132 -19.23 0.50 -6.79
CA ASP A 132 -20.69 0.56 -7.00
C ASP A 132 -21.11 0.78 -8.46
N ASN A 133 -20.33 0.22 -9.41
CA ASN A 133 -20.53 0.39 -10.86
C ASN A 133 -20.53 1.85 -11.34
N SER A 134 -19.83 2.72 -10.64
CA SER A 134 -19.72 4.14 -11.00
C SER A 134 -18.33 4.70 -10.69
N PHE A 135 -17.99 5.81 -11.37
CA PHE A 135 -16.76 6.56 -11.09
C PHE A 135 -17.00 7.60 -10.01
N HIS A 136 -15.97 7.79 -9.18
CA HIS A 136 -15.94 8.74 -8.07
C HIS A 136 -14.64 9.51 -8.08
N ILE A 137 -14.63 10.75 -7.59
CA ILE A 137 -13.41 11.55 -7.38
C ILE A 137 -13.24 11.80 -5.90
N ASN A 138 -12.05 11.51 -5.39
CA ASN A 138 -11.63 11.76 -4.00
C ASN A 138 -10.26 12.42 -3.96
N ASP A 139 -9.92 13.01 -2.81
CA ASP A 139 -8.58 13.57 -2.56
C ASP A 139 -7.54 12.48 -2.25
N MET A 140 -7.97 11.26 -1.92
CA MET A 140 -7.13 10.09 -1.62
C MET A 140 -7.85 8.79 -2.00
N PRO A 141 -7.09 7.71 -2.30
CA PRO A 141 -7.68 6.37 -2.42
C PRO A 141 -8.08 5.88 -1.03
N VAL A 142 -9.21 5.19 -0.95
CA VAL A 142 -9.73 4.69 0.32
C VAL A 142 -9.98 3.18 0.26
N ASP A 143 -9.84 2.52 1.41
CA ASP A 143 -10.29 1.15 1.64
C ASP A 143 -11.82 1.09 1.89
N MET A 144 -12.32 -0.10 2.20
CA MET A 144 -13.76 -0.30 2.43
C MET A 144 -14.33 0.51 3.59
N ASP A 145 -13.52 0.91 4.56
CA ASP A 145 -13.92 1.73 5.70
C ASP A 145 -13.89 3.23 5.42
N GLY A 146 -13.45 3.63 4.22
CA GLY A 146 -13.22 5.03 3.86
C GLY A 146 -11.94 5.62 4.45
N SER A 147 -11.05 4.79 5.00
CA SER A 147 -9.74 5.20 5.47
C SER A 147 -8.74 5.22 4.32
N GLN A 148 -7.72 6.08 4.39
CA GLN A 148 -6.70 6.15 3.35
C GLN A 148 -6.05 4.77 3.10
N LEU A 149 -5.99 4.37 1.82
CA LEU A 149 -5.29 3.17 1.40
C LEU A 149 -3.78 3.38 1.48
N GLU A 150 -3.10 2.53 2.24
CA GLU A 150 -1.66 2.63 2.50
C GLU A 150 -0.99 1.26 2.45
N VAL A 151 0.31 1.24 2.12
CA VAL A 151 1.11 0.01 2.17
C VAL A 151 1.06 -0.58 3.59
N GLY A 152 0.86 -1.90 3.66
CA GLY A 152 0.59 -2.62 4.91
C GLY A 152 -0.87 -2.98 5.10
N LYS A 153 -1.78 -2.39 4.30
CA LYS A 153 -3.18 -2.80 4.23
C LYS A 153 -3.37 -3.92 3.21
N ILE A 154 -4.29 -4.83 3.52
CA ILE A 154 -4.59 -5.99 2.67
C ILE A 154 -6.10 -6.20 2.58
N ALA A 155 -6.52 -6.71 1.42
CA ALA A 155 -7.85 -7.25 1.22
C ALA A 155 -7.86 -8.76 1.51
N VAL A 156 -8.91 -9.21 2.21
CA VAL A 156 -9.09 -10.60 2.64
C VAL A 156 -10.54 -11.06 2.49
N ASP A 157 -10.76 -12.38 2.60
CA ASP A 157 -12.09 -12.93 2.83
C ASP A 157 -12.41 -12.88 4.32
N ASN A 158 -13.29 -11.98 4.74
CA ASN A 158 -13.69 -11.79 6.14
C ASN A 158 -14.38 -13.01 6.77
N SER A 159 -14.68 -14.03 5.99
CA SER A 159 -15.12 -15.32 6.55
C SER A 159 -13.97 -16.17 7.11
N LEU A 160 -12.72 -15.85 6.77
CA LEU A 160 -11.52 -16.58 7.18
C LEU A 160 -10.57 -15.76 8.04
N ILE A 161 -10.45 -14.48 7.78
CA ILE A 161 -9.61 -13.53 8.55
C ILE A 161 -10.52 -12.38 9.00
N ASP A 162 -10.57 -12.14 10.30
CA ASP A 162 -11.39 -11.07 10.84
C ASP A 162 -10.93 -9.69 10.32
N HIS A 163 -11.87 -8.78 10.16
CA HIS A 163 -11.57 -7.38 9.86
C HIS A 163 -10.72 -6.78 11.01
N ASP A 164 -9.78 -5.90 10.67
CA ASP A 164 -8.77 -5.33 11.59
C ASP A 164 -7.79 -6.37 12.20
N ALA A 165 -7.76 -7.60 11.72
CA ALA A 165 -6.76 -8.57 12.13
C ALA A 165 -5.36 -8.14 11.68
N LYS A 166 -4.36 -8.44 12.51
CA LYS A 166 -2.95 -8.24 12.19
C LYS A 166 -2.30 -9.57 11.88
N LEU A 167 -1.62 -9.65 10.76
CA LEU A 167 -0.98 -10.88 10.32
C LEU A 167 0.36 -10.62 9.63
N ILE A 168 1.16 -11.68 9.52
CA ILE A 168 2.39 -11.68 8.73
C ILE A 168 2.35 -12.80 7.69
N ILE A 169 3.12 -12.61 6.61
CA ILE A 169 3.27 -13.60 5.53
C ILE A 169 4.76 -13.88 5.34
N PRO A 170 5.37 -14.73 6.18
CA PRO A 170 6.82 -14.92 6.22
C PRO A 170 7.44 -15.56 4.97
N THR A 171 6.61 -16.06 4.07
CA THR A 171 7.02 -16.63 2.78
C THR A 171 7.22 -15.60 1.68
N LEU A 172 6.75 -14.37 1.88
CA LEU A 172 6.94 -13.29 0.91
C LEU A 172 8.43 -12.89 0.77
N PRO A 173 8.80 -12.29 -0.37
CA PRO A 173 10.14 -11.72 -0.52
C PRO A 173 10.33 -10.47 0.36
N GLU A 174 11.62 -10.13 0.65
CA GLU A 174 11.94 -8.85 1.30
C GLU A 174 11.44 -7.65 0.48
N PRO A 175 10.94 -6.58 1.13
CA PRO A 175 10.79 -6.38 2.58
C PRO A 175 9.47 -6.94 3.15
N TRP A 176 8.57 -7.46 2.29
CA TRP A 176 7.19 -7.82 2.60
C TRP A 176 7.05 -8.87 3.70
N LYS A 177 7.97 -9.84 3.77
CA LYS A 177 7.93 -10.89 4.81
C LYS A 177 8.06 -10.38 6.25
N ASN A 178 8.56 -9.15 6.43
CA ASN A 178 8.79 -8.54 7.74
C ASN A 178 7.68 -7.53 8.09
N ILE A 179 6.68 -7.38 7.23
CA ILE A 179 5.57 -6.45 7.44
C ILE A 179 4.48 -7.13 8.25
N VAL A 180 3.96 -6.42 9.25
CA VAL A 180 2.68 -6.75 9.88
C VAL A 180 1.58 -6.07 9.09
N PHE A 181 0.78 -6.87 8.42
CA PHE A 181 -0.34 -6.42 7.60
C PHE A 181 -1.61 -6.22 8.45
N LEU A 182 -2.44 -5.29 8.02
CA LEU A 182 -3.77 -5.03 8.58
C LEU A 182 -4.85 -5.39 7.56
N SER A 183 -5.77 -6.28 7.94
CA SER A 183 -6.93 -6.64 7.12
C SER A 183 -8.01 -5.56 7.21
N SER A 184 -7.94 -4.57 6.33
CA SER A 184 -8.84 -3.41 6.33
C SER A 184 -9.57 -3.21 5.00
N ASP A 185 -9.41 -4.14 4.08
CA ASP A 185 -10.04 -4.03 2.77
C ASP A 185 -10.69 -5.35 2.32
N GLU A 186 -11.57 -5.26 1.35
CA GLU A 186 -12.26 -6.38 0.73
C GLU A 186 -12.21 -6.23 -0.79
N GLY A 187 -12.18 -7.36 -1.48
CA GLY A 187 -12.30 -7.41 -2.93
C GLY A 187 -13.32 -8.46 -3.35
N THR A 188 -14.16 -8.15 -4.34
CA THR A 188 -15.17 -9.09 -4.85
C THR A 188 -14.59 -10.40 -5.37
N SER A 189 -13.31 -10.41 -5.73
CA SER A 189 -12.56 -11.58 -6.22
C SER A 189 -11.66 -12.19 -5.15
N ILE A 190 -11.58 -11.61 -3.94
CA ILE A 190 -10.76 -12.08 -2.83
C ILE A 190 -11.60 -13.01 -1.97
N ILE A 191 -11.61 -14.29 -2.35
CA ILE A 191 -12.47 -15.32 -1.73
C ILE A 191 -11.61 -16.50 -1.29
N GLY A 192 -11.90 -17.02 -0.09
CA GLY A 192 -11.19 -18.15 0.47
C GLY A 192 -9.77 -17.77 0.92
N LYS A 193 -8.82 -18.71 0.83
CA LYS A 193 -7.40 -18.48 1.17
C LYS A 193 -6.70 -17.60 0.11
N HIS A 194 -7.22 -16.41 -0.12
CA HIS A 194 -6.67 -15.41 -1.02
C HIS A 194 -6.47 -14.10 -0.25
N ILE A 195 -5.30 -13.51 -0.37
CA ILE A 195 -4.94 -12.22 0.19
C ILE A 195 -4.44 -11.33 -0.94
N ASP A 196 -4.90 -10.08 -0.99
CA ASP A 196 -4.43 -9.09 -1.95
C ASP A 196 -3.77 -7.91 -1.22
N LEU A 197 -2.49 -7.68 -1.51
CA LEU A 197 -1.66 -6.68 -0.83
C LEU A 197 -1.63 -5.37 -1.60
N PHE A 198 -1.89 -4.28 -0.92
CA PHE A 198 -1.64 -2.96 -1.49
C PHE A 198 -0.14 -2.67 -1.57
N THR A 199 0.37 -2.51 -2.78
CA THR A 199 1.81 -2.33 -3.05
C THR A 199 2.23 -0.87 -3.24
N GLY A 200 1.28 0.06 -3.32
CA GLY A 200 1.57 1.49 -3.50
C GLY A 200 1.02 2.06 -4.81
N GLU A 201 1.68 3.07 -5.37
CA GLU A 201 1.23 3.77 -6.58
C GLU A 201 2.24 3.69 -7.73
N GLY A 202 1.71 3.66 -8.95
CA GLY A 202 2.47 3.78 -10.19
C GLY A 202 3.22 2.51 -10.59
N LYS A 203 4.10 2.65 -11.58
CA LYS A 203 4.75 1.54 -12.29
C LYS A 203 5.60 0.63 -11.39
N LEU A 204 6.18 1.18 -10.35
CA LEU A 204 7.02 0.42 -9.44
C LEU A 204 6.17 -0.45 -8.51
N ALA A 205 5.06 0.08 -8.01
CA ALA A 205 4.09 -0.70 -7.26
C ALA A 205 3.48 -1.82 -8.13
N GLU A 206 3.16 -1.54 -9.40
CA GLU A 206 2.75 -2.57 -10.37
C GLU A 206 3.80 -3.69 -10.50
N ASN A 207 5.08 -3.38 -10.58
CA ASN A 207 6.13 -4.39 -10.63
C ASN A 207 6.19 -5.24 -9.34
N GLU A 208 5.93 -4.63 -8.18
CA GLU A 208 5.85 -5.36 -6.91
C GLU A 208 4.66 -6.30 -6.85
N THR A 209 3.51 -5.96 -7.44
CA THR A 209 2.38 -6.91 -7.50
C THR A 209 2.79 -8.22 -8.14
N PHE A 210 3.56 -8.17 -9.24
CA PHE A 210 4.06 -9.39 -9.90
C PHE A 210 5.09 -10.13 -9.05
N ARG A 211 5.93 -9.40 -8.30
CA ARG A 211 7.00 -10.00 -7.50
C ARG A 211 6.49 -10.74 -6.27
N ILE A 212 5.39 -10.27 -5.67
CA ILE A 212 4.79 -10.89 -4.48
C ILE A 212 3.72 -11.93 -4.81
N THR A 213 3.17 -11.91 -6.04
CA THR A 213 2.14 -12.86 -6.45
C THR A 213 2.67 -14.29 -6.45
N SER A 214 2.15 -15.11 -5.57
CA SER A 214 2.59 -16.51 -5.40
C SER A 214 1.54 -17.37 -4.70
N TYR A 215 1.64 -18.66 -4.94
CA TYR A 215 0.85 -19.70 -4.25
C TYR A 215 1.65 -20.30 -3.08
N ASP A 216 1.00 -21.13 -2.29
CA ASP A 216 1.58 -21.92 -1.18
C ASP A 216 2.22 -21.02 -0.11
N ASN A 217 1.65 -19.85 0.13
CA ASN A 217 2.13 -18.96 1.18
C ASN A 217 1.65 -19.42 2.55
N LYS A 218 2.44 -19.04 3.57
CA LYS A 218 2.11 -19.19 4.97
C LYS A 218 1.63 -17.86 5.51
N VAL A 219 0.50 -17.88 6.22
CA VAL A 219 -0.08 -16.71 6.90
C VAL A 219 -0.11 -17.01 8.39
N CYS A 220 0.34 -16.08 9.22
CA CYS A 220 0.37 -16.22 10.68
C CYS A 220 -0.31 -15.02 11.35
N GLU A 221 -1.18 -15.28 12.33
CA GLU A 221 -1.88 -14.34 13.21
C GLU A 221 -1.36 -14.38 14.64
#